data_3485b289bdb9488f3c87f2eeff131e7e
#
_entry.id   3485b289bdb9488f3c87f2eeff131e7e
#
_cell.length_a   1.000
_cell.length_b   1.000
_cell.length_c   1.000
_cell.angle_alpha   90.00
_cell.angle_beta   90.00
_cell.angle_gamma   90.00
#
_symmetry.space_group_name_H-M   'P 1'
#
loop_
_entity.id
_entity.type
_entity.pdbx_description
1 polymer ?
#
loop_
_entity_poly.entity_id
_entity_poly.type
_entity_poly.pdbx_seq_one_letter_code
_entity_poly.pdbx_strand_id
1 'polypeptide(L)'
;THSYSSAASDVYKRQPETATYEFCLSNSCPLLIDVHGRTSTAEHQYNLSDYPRITDQHNAILVHPEGIDNRFNIGWCCGDEDDVGFILELIDKIVHDRRADVGRVYVTGWSNGCYMSNELASVASHKVAAVACMAGYTDEPLATNYSAIPVMEIHGLADQIVPYGSSFTTGVLLEETLEGDEGAIQNMYWWADANGCPGSVP
;
A
#
# COMPACT_ATOMS: atom_id res chain seq x y z
N THR A 1 -22.12 -7.51 15.98
CA THR A 1 -21.79 -8.57 15.05
C THR A 1 -22.05 -8.05 13.65
N HIS A 2 -21.05 -7.44 13.04
CA HIS A 2 -21.10 -7.07 11.63
C HIS A 2 -20.90 -8.35 10.83
N SER A 3 -21.90 -8.73 10.06
CA SER A 3 -21.79 -9.80 9.09
C SER A 3 -20.95 -9.24 7.93
N TYR A 4 -19.70 -9.63 7.87
CA TYR A 4 -18.87 -9.34 6.71
C TYR A 4 -19.53 -9.91 5.46
N SER A 5 -19.69 -9.06 4.46
CA SER A 5 -20.28 -9.42 3.18
C SER A 5 -19.49 -10.57 2.55
N SER A 6 -20.21 -11.57 2.04
CA SER A 6 -19.63 -12.70 1.29
C SER A 6 -18.89 -12.29 0.01
N ALA A 7 -18.82 -10.99 -0.31
CA ALA A 7 -18.08 -10.43 -1.43
C ALA A 7 -16.55 -10.33 -1.21
N ALA A 8 -16.08 -10.45 0.03
CA ALA A 8 -14.65 -10.52 0.34
C ALA A 8 -13.99 -11.85 -0.09
N SER A 9 -14.69 -12.73 -0.81
CA SER A 9 -14.19 -14.05 -1.18
C SER A 9 -13.31 -14.11 -2.41
N ASP A 10 -13.28 -13.06 -3.23
CA ASP A 10 -12.54 -13.06 -4.50
C ASP A 10 -11.17 -12.38 -4.37
N VAL A 11 -10.39 -12.85 -3.40
CA VAL A 11 -8.96 -12.55 -3.36
C VAL A 11 -8.29 -13.31 -4.49
N TYR A 12 -7.78 -12.59 -5.50
CA TYR A 12 -6.93 -13.21 -6.50
C TYR A 12 -5.64 -13.68 -5.82
N LYS A 13 -5.56 -14.97 -5.61
CA LYS A 13 -4.37 -15.64 -5.04
C LYS A 13 -3.62 -16.30 -6.17
N ARG A 14 -2.51 -15.74 -6.61
CA ARG A 14 -1.47 -16.62 -7.12
C ARG A 14 -0.84 -17.31 -5.92
N GLN A 15 -0.98 -18.63 -5.87
CA GLN A 15 -0.11 -19.43 -5.04
C GLN A 15 1.31 -19.25 -5.58
N PRO A 16 2.32 -19.00 -4.73
CA PRO A 16 3.70 -19.16 -5.15
C PRO A 16 3.84 -20.47 -5.92
N GLU A 17 4.77 -20.55 -6.86
CA GLU A 17 5.09 -21.85 -7.47
C GLU A 17 5.23 -22.89 -6.37
N THR A 18 4.89 -24.15 -6.66
CA THR A 18 4.83 -25.22 -5.65
C THR A 18 6.07 -25.24 -4.75
N ALA A 19 7.24 -24.90 -5.32
CA ALA A 19 8.50 -24.83 -4.59
C ALA A 19 8.53 -23.71 -3.51
N THR A 20 8.03 -22.51 -3.82
CA THR A 20 7.94 -21.41 -2.83
C THR A 20 6.90 -21.72 -1.76
N TYR A 21 5.79 -22.35 -2.13
CA TYR A 21 4.77 -22.77 -1.17
C TYR A 21 5.31 -23.77 -0.16
N GLU A 22 5.97 -24.84 -0.63
CA GLU A 22 6.60 -25.85 0.23
C GLU A 22 7.68 -25.24 1.13
N PHE A 23 8.47 -24.29 0.58
CA PHE A 23 9.45 -23.54 1.35
C PHE A 23 8.79 -22.76 2.49
N CYS A 24 7.71 -22.02 2.23
CA CYS A 24 7.01 -21.21 3.22
C CYS A 24 6.28 -22.04 4.28
N LEU A 25 5.87 -23.27 3.98
CA LEU A 25 5.33 -24.18 4.99
C LEU A 25 6.36 -24.58 6.06
N SER A 26 7.64 -24.59 5.68
CA SER A 26 8.75 -24.96 6.55
C SER A 26 9.52 -23.76 7.11
N ASN A 27 9.37 -22.58 6.49
CA ASN A 27 10.08 -21.34 6.82
C ASN A 27 9.10 -20.18 6.83
N SER A 28 9.28 -19.24 7.75
CA SER A 28 8.50 -17.99 7.73
C SER A 28 8.90 -17.14 6.52
N CYS A 29 7.95 -16.84 5.64
CA CYS A 29 8.17 -16.05 4.41
C CYS A 29 7.70 -14.60 4.56
N PRO A 30 8.35 -13.64 3.88
CA PRO A 30 7.79 -12.30 3.74
C PRO A 30 6.42 -12.34 3.06
N LEU A 31 5.55 -11.39 3.40
CA LEU A 31 4.27 -11.17 2.75
C LEU A 31 4.27 -9.81 2.06
N LEU A 32 3.93 -9.77 0.79
CA LEU A 32 3.70 -8.55 0.03
C LEU A 32 2.23 -8.46 -0.35
N ILE A 33 1.57 -7.40 0.09
CA ILE A 33 0.21 -7.02 -0.32
C ILE A 33 0.35 -5.93 -1.39
N ASP A 34 -0.14 -6.19 -2.60
CA ASP A 34 -0.08 -5.25 -3.74
C ASP A 34 -1.50 -4.84 -4.15
N VAL A 35 -1.86 -3.61 -3.80
CA VAL A 35 -3.22 -3.06 -3.86
C VAL A 35 -3.44 -2.33 -5.18
N HIS A 36 -4.49 -2.72 -5.93
CA HIS A 36 -4.80 -2.12 -7.23
C HIS A 36 -5.36 -0.69 -7.13
N GLY A 37 -5.24 0.07 -8.22
CA GLY A 37 -5.83 1.39 -8.35
C GLY A 37 -7.36 1.35 -8.60
N ARG A 38 -8.02 2.49 -8.45
CA ARG A 38 -9.45 2.64 -8.76
C ARG A 38 -9.72 2.28 -10.22
N THR A 39 -10.83 1.60 -10.48
CA THR A 39 -11.24 1.05 -11.78
C THR A 39 -10.35 -0.06 -12.32
N SER A 40 -9.43 -0.56 -11.49
CA SER A 40 -8.57 -1.71 -11.79
C SER A 40 -9.07 -2.96 -11.05
N THR A 41 -8.36 -4.05 -11.19
CA THR A 41 -8.64 -5.34 -10.54
C THR A 41 -7.36 -5.96 -10.01
N ALA A 42 -7.48 -6.93 -9.12
CA ALA A 42 -6.36 -7.73 -8.64
C ALA A 42 -5.62 -8.44 -9.78
N GLU A 43 -6.35 -8.94 -10.79
CA GLU A 43 -5.75 -9.57 -11.98
C GLU A 43 -4.96 -8.56 -12.83
N HIS A 44 -5.52 -7.36 -13.03
CA HIS A 44 -4.81 -6.31 -13.77
C HIS A 44 -3.53 -5.89 -13.03
N GLN A 45 -3.61 -5.70 -11.72
CA GLN A 45 -2.45 -5.34 -10.88
C GLN A 45 -1.36 -6.42 -10.94
N TYR A 46 -1.75 -7.70 -10.88
CA TYR A 46 -0.84 -8.83 -11.04
C TYR A 46 -0.07 -8.78 -12.38
N ASN A 47 -0.75 -8.40 -13.47
CA ASN A 47 -0.14 -8.34 -14.80
C ASN A 47 0.65 -7.04 -15.04
N LEU A 48 0.36 -5.98 -14.28
CA LEU A 48 1.01 -4.67 -14.39
C LEU A 48 2.35 -4.65 -13.65
N SER A 49 2.41 -5.23 -12.47
CA SER A 49 3.58 -5.23 -11.62
C SER A 49 4.53 -6.39 -11.94
N ASP A 50 5.83 -6.21 -11.74
CA ASP A 50 6.81 -7.29 -11.84
C ASP A 50 6.99 -8.05 -10.50
N TYR A 51 6.12 -7.79 -9.54
CA TYR A 51 6.17 -8.41 -8.22
C TYR A 51 6.04 -9.94 -8.24
N PRO A 52 5.27 -10.57 -9.14
CA PRO A 52 5.25 -12.04 -9.24
C PRO A 52 6.66 -12.63 -9.41
N ARG A 53 7.46 -12.07 -10.30
CA ARG A 53 8.84 -12.52 -10.53
C ARG A 53 9.74 -12.22 -9.32
N ILE A 54 9.60 -11.04 -8.73
CA ILE A 54 10.42 -10.62 -7.58
C ILE A 54 10.11 -11.49 -6.36
N THR A 55 8.85 -11.71 -6.06
CA THR A 55 8.45 -12.53 -4.91
C THR A 55 8.85 -13.99 -5.05
N ASP A 56 8.80 -14.55 -6.26
CA ASP A 56 9.32 -15.90 -6.52
C ASP A 56 10.83 -15.99 -6.25
N GLN A 57 11.62 -15.00 -6.68
CA GLN A 57 13.06 -14.94 -6.45
C GLN A 57 13.43 -14.82 -4.95
N HIS A 58 12.56 -14.22 -4.15
CA HIS A 58 12.81 -13.97 -2.74
C HIS A 58 12.03 -14.87 -1.79
N ASN A 59 11.37 -15.91 -2.30
CA ASN A 59 10.50 -16.79 -1.53
C ASN A 59 9.50 -16.00 -0.68
N ALA A 60 8.84 -15.00 -1.26
CA ALA A 60 7.84 -14.18 -0.61
C ALA A 60 6.42 -14.56 -1.08
N ILE A 61 5.46 -14.45 -0.19
CA ILE A 61 4.04 -14.61 -0.52
C ILE A 61 3.55 -13.30 -1.12
N LEU A 62 2.91 -13.36 -2.30
CA LEU A 62 2.30 -12.21 -2.96
C LEU A 62 0.79 -12.32 -2.93
N VAL A 63 0.12 -11.24 -2.59
CA VAL A 63 -1.34 -11.15 -2.54
C VAL A 63 -1.81 -9.85 -3.18
N HIS A 64 -2.79 -9.98 -4.07
CA HIS A 64 -3.51 -8.85 -4.64
C HIS A 64 -4.95 -8.91 -4.12
N PRO A 65 -5.33 -8.04 -3.17
CA PRO A 65 -6.72 -7.95 -2.73
C PRO A 65 -7.59 -7.36 -3.83
N GLU A 66 -8.83 -7.83 -3.94
CA GLU A 66 -9.84 -7.26 -4.85
C GLU A 66 -10.75 -6.32 -4.07
N GLY A 67 -10.80 -5.06 -4.47
CA GLY A 67 -11.71 -4.07 -3.91
C GLY A 67 -13.11 -4.16 -4.50
N ILE A 68 -14.15 -3.94 -3.69
CA ILE A 68 -15.54 -3.91 -4.14
C ILE A 68 -15.72 -2.81 -5.19
N ASP A 69 -16.42 -3.12 -6.27
CA ASP A 69 -16.60 -2.23 -7.42
C ASP A 69 -15.28 -1.67 -7.97
N ASN A 70 -14.22 -2.48 -7.92
CA ASN A 70 -12.89 -2.13 -8.44
C ASN A 70 -12.27 -0.90 -7.77
N ARG A 71 -12.44 -0.75 -6.44
CA ARG A 71 -11.93 0.36 -5.64
C ARG A 71 -11.81 -0.01 -4.17
N PHE A 72 -11.05 0.78 -3.43
CA PHE A 72 -10.95 0.69 -1.97
C PHE A 72 -11.42 2.00 -1.34
N ASN A 73 -12.17 1.88 -0.26
CA ASN A 73 -12.56 3.01 0.57
C ASN A 73 -11.34 3.58 1.31
N ILE A 74 -11.03 4.83 1.03
CA ILE A 74 -9.91 5.56 1.63
C ILE A 74 -10.41 6.73 2.50
N GLY A 75 -11.59 6.59 3.09
CA GLY A 75 -12.19 7.54 4.01
C GLY A 75 -12.98 8.66 3.34
N TRP A 76 -12.35 9.46 2.48
CA TRP A 76 -12.99 10.57 1.75
C TRP A 76 -13.47 10.17 0.34
N CYS A 77 -13.12 9.00 -0.14
CA CYS A 77 -13.47 8.51 -1.48
C CYS A 77 -13.74 7.01 -1.46
N CYS A 78 -14.59 6.65 -2.40
CA CYS A 78 -14.55 5.36 -3.06
C CYS A 78 -15.27 4.22 -2.32
N GLY A 79 -16.27 4.53 -1.52
CA GLY A 79 -17.17 3.54 -0.91
C GLY A 79 -17.33 3.75 0.59
N ASP A 80 -18.10 2.86 1.22
CA ASP A 80 -18.36 2.86 2.65
C ASP A 80 -17.92 1.53 3.29
N GLU A 81 -17.25 0.67 2.52
CA GLU A 81 -16.76 -0.63 2.97
C GLU A 81 -15.59 -0.48 3.94
N ASP A 82 -15.43 -1.41 4.88
CA ASP A 82 -14.27 -1.49 5.77
C ASP A 82 -13.11 -2.22 5.08
N ASP A 83 -12.51 -1.59 4.08
CA ASP A 83 -11.41 -2.20 3.32
C ASP A 83 -10.12 -2.30 4.13
N VAL A 84 -9.90 -1.40 5.07
CA VAL A 84 -8.79 -1.51 6.04
C VAL A 84 -8.95 -2.78 6.87
N GLY A 85 -10.11 -2.98 7.49
CA GLY A 85 -10.42 -4.19 8.25
C GLY A 85 -10.28 -5.44 7.40
N PHE A 86 -10.78 -5.43 6.17
CA PHE A 86 -10.65 -6.53 5.22
C PHE A 86 -9.18 -6.91 4.95
N ILE A 87 -8.33 -5.93 4.64
CA ILE A 87 -6.90 -6.21 4.34
C ILE A 87 -6.17 -6.69 5.60
N LEU A 88 -6.48 -6.13 6.77
CA LEU A 88 -5.88 -6.58 8.03
C LEU A 88 -6.28 -8.01 8.40
N GLU A 89 -7.54 -8.39 8.21
CA GLU A 89 -7.99 -9.78 8.39
C GLU A 89 -7.32 -10.72 7.38
N LEU A 90 -7.14 -10.27 6.14
CA LEU A 90 -6.44 -11.02 5.12
C LEU A 90 -4.97 -11.28 5.51
N ILE A 91 -4.27 -10.26 6.02
CA ILE A 91 -2.92 -10.38 6.56
C ILE A 91 -2.89 -11.41 7.70
N ASP A 92 -3.75 -11.28 8.70
CA ASP A 92 -3.82 -12.19 9.85
C ASP A 92 -4.06 -13.64 9.40
N LYS A 93 -4.97 -13.83 8.45
CA LYS A 93 -5.26 -15.15 7.89
C LYS A 93 -4.05 -15.75 7.16
N ILE A 94 -3.32 -14.96 6.39
CA ILE A 94 -2.16 -15.46 5.65
C ILE A 94 -0.99 -15.74 6.59
N VAL A 95 -0.76 -14.89 7.59
CA VAL A 95 0.23 -15.13 8.64
C VAL A 95 -0.07 -16.44 9.35
N HIS A 96 -1.31 -16.70 9.71
CA HIS A 96 -1.72 -17.92 10.39
C HIS A 96 -1.66 -19.16 9.48
N ASP A 97 -2.29 -19.10 8.31
CA ASP A 97 -2.52 -20.29 7.45
C ASP A 97 -1.30 -20.64 6.58
N ARG A 98 -0.47 -19.66 6.24
CA ARG A 98 0.61 -19.79 5.26
C ARG A 98 2.00 -19.57 5.82
N ARG A 99 2.13 -19.36 7.12
CA ARG A 99 3.39 -19.07 7.81
C ARG A 99 4.12 -17.85 7.26
N ALA A 100 3.36 -16.82 6.86
CA ALA A 100 3.97 -15.53 6.61
C ALA A 100 4.60 -15.01 7.92
N ASP A 101 5.72 -14.31 7.78
CA ASP A 101 6.42 -13.71 8.90
C ASP A 101 5.70 -12.43 9.32
N VAL A 102 5.15 -12.42 10.52
CA VAL A 102 4.42 -11.27 11.07
C VAL A 102 5.28 -9.99 11.12
N GLY A 103 6.59 -10.11 11.20
CA GLY A 103 7.54 -8.98 11.19
C GLY A 103 8.00 -8.55 9.79
N ARG A 104 7.54 -9.23 8.73
CA ARG A 104 7.91 -8.95 7.34
C ARG A 104 6.70 -8.88 6.43
N VAL A 105 5.70 -8.09 6.83
CA VAL A 105 4.51 -7.76 6.03
C VAL A 105 4.75 -6.40 5.37
N TYR A 106 4.74 -6.38 4.05
CA TYR A 106 4.96 -5.19 3.23
C TYR A 106 3.70 -4.87 2.46
N VAL A 107 3.42 -3.59 2.28
CA VAL A 107 2.26 -3.14 1.51
C VAL A 107 2.74 -2.22 0.39
N THR A 108 2.16 -2.38 -0.78
CA THR A 108 2.40 -1.55 -1.95
C THR A 108 1.10 -1.36 -2.71
N GLY A 109 1.08 -0.41 -3.61
CA GLY A 109 -0.08 -0.17 -4.47
C GLY A 109 0.11 1.02 -5.38
N TRP A 110 -0.87 1.24 -6.22
CA TRP A 110 -0.90 2.33 -7.18
C TRP A 110 -2.18 3.14 -7.07
N SER A 111 -2.09 4.50 -7.11
CA SER A 111 -3.23 5.41 -7.07
C SER A 111 -4.11 5.14 -5.82
N ASN A 112 -5.38 4.82 -5.96
CA ASN A 112 -6.26 4.41 -4.86
C ASN A 112 -5.65 3.32 -3.95
N GLY A 113 -4.90 2.37 -4.55
CA GLY A 113 -4.15 1.38 -3.78
C GLY A 113 -2.96 1.94 -3.01
N CYS A 114 -2.35 3.05 -3.47
CA CYS A 114 -1.32 3.75 -2.70
C CYS A 114 -1.92 4.51 -1.51
N TYR A 115 -3.06 5.19 -1.69
CA TYR A 115 -3.81 5.78 -0.57
C TYR A 115 -4.14 4.71 0.49
N MET A 116 -4.67 3.55 0.07
CA MET A 116 -4.94 2.44 0.98
C MET A 116 -3.67 1.91 1.66
N SER A 117 -2.54 1.84 0.95
CA SER A 117 -1.26 1.42 1.52
C SER A 117 -0.78 2.39 2.60
N ASN A 118 -0.91 3.69 2.37
CA ASN A 118 -0.59 4.73 3.35
C ASN A 118 -1.53 4.69 4.55
N GLU A 119 -2.83 4.46 4.33
CA GLU A 119 -3.80 4.29 5.42
C GLU A 119 -3.43 3.10 6.30
N LEU A 120 -3.11 1.94 5.71
CA LEU A 120 -2.64 0.77 6.45
C LEU A 120 -1.33 1.04 7.22
N ALA A 121 -0.41 1.82 6.64
CA ALA A 121 0.80 2.25 7.33
C ALA A 121 0.47 3.10 8.56
N SER A 122 -0.49 4.03 8.44
CA SER A 122 -0.92 4.91 9.51
C SER A 122 -1.58 4.13 10.66
N VAL A 123 -2.62 3.35 10.36
CA VAL A 123 -3.48 2.73 11.39
C VAL A 123 -2.93 1.40 11.92
N ALA A 124 -2.06 0.73 11.17
CA ALA A 124 -1.58 -0.62 11.46
C ALA A 124 -0.05 -0.77 11.35
N SER A 125 0.73 0.26 11.66
CA SER A 125 2.20 0.22 11.69
C SER A 125 2.79 -0.89 12.57
N HIS A 126 2.02 -1.41 13.52
CA HIS A 126 2.40 -2.57 14.33
C HIS A 126 2.30 -3.92 13.57
N LYS A 127 1.66 -3.95 12.40
CA LYS A 127 1.54 -5.13 11.53
C LYS A 127 2.28 -4.95 10.20
N VAL A 128 2.43 -3.72 9.74
CA VAL A 128 3.08 -3.38 8.47
C VAL A 128 4.54 -3.00 8.73
N ALA A 129 5.46 -3.73 8.14
CA ALA A 129 6.90 -3.51 8.33
C ALA A 129 7.45 -2.36 7.47
N ALA A 130 6.89 -2.12 6.31
CA ALA A 130 7.21 -0.99 5.43
C ALA A 130 6.16 -0.82 4.33
N VAL A 131 6.08 0.40 3.79
CA VAL A 131 5.26 0.73 2.63
C VAL A 131 6.13 1.35 1.54
N ALA A 132 5.87 0.95 0.27
CA ALA A 132 6.42 1.59 -0.92
C ALA A 132 5.33 1.63 -1.98
N CYS A 133 4.80 2.78 -2.32
CA CYS A 133 3.66 2.87 -3.24
C CYS A 133 3.80 4.00 -4.26
N MET A 134 2.88 4.10 -5.21
CA MET A 134 2.97 5.04 -6.32
C MET A 134 1.69 5.86 -6.49
N ALA A 135 1.87 7.18 -6.65
CA ALA A 135 0.82 8.13 -7.01
C ALA A 135 -0.37 8.17 -6.03
N GLY A 136 -0.08 8.30 -4.74
CA GLY A 136 -1.07 8.49 -3.67
C GLY A 136 -0.43 9.12 -2.45
N TYR A 137 -1.24 9.68 -1.57
CA TYR A 137 -0.79 10.39 -0.37
C TYR A 137 -1.34 9.74 0.89
N THR A 138 -0.85 10.17 2.04
CA THR A 138 -1.50 9.90 3.33
C THR A 138 -2.44 11.05 3.68
N ASP A 139 -3.51 10.74 4.41
CA ASP A 139 -4.31 11.75 5.07
C ASP A 139 -3.69 12.09 6.44
N GLU A 140 -3.54 13.36 6.74
CA GLU A 140 -3.14 13.81 8.07
C GLU A 140 -4.39 14.11 8.94
N PRO A 141 -4.30 13.93 10.23
CA PRO A 141 -3.14 13.41 10.99
C PRO A 141 -3.04 11.87 10.93
N LEU A 142 -1.82 11.34 11.06
CA LEU A 142 -1.61 9.92 11.23
C LEU A 142 -2.29 9.40 12.51
N ALA A 143 -2.60 8.11 12.53
CA ALA A 143 -3.25 7.49 13.68
C ALA A 143 -2.45 7.70 14.97
N THR A 144 -3.14 7.92 16.10
CA THR A 144 -2.51 8.22 17.39
C THR A 144 -1.61 7.09 17.92
N ASN A 145 -1.79 5.88 17.42
CA ASN A 145 -0.99 4.69 17.74
C ASN A 145 0.07 4.38 16.67
N TYR A 146 0.32 5.28 15.74
CA TYR A 146 1.36 5.13 14.74
C TYR A 146 2.74 4.95 15.38
N SER A 147 3.50 4.02 14.85
CA SER A 147 4.92 3.82 15.15
C SER A 147 5.72 3.91 13.86
N ALA A 148 6.88 4.53 13.92
CA ALA A 148 7.72 4.78 12.74
C ALA A 148 8.04 3.49 11.96
N ILE A 149 7.70 3.49 10.68
CA ILE A 149 8.06 2.46 9.71
C ILE A 149 8.65 3.09 8.45
N PRO A 150 9.49 2.39 7.68
CA PRO A 150 9.97 2.88 6.40
C PRO A 150 8.83 3.14 5.42
N VAL A 151 8.80 4.32 4.83
CA VAL A 151 7.86 4.73 3.79
C VAL A 151 8.63 5.23 2.58
N MET A 152 8.22 4.80 1.39
CA MET A 152 8.74 5.26 0.11
C MET A 152 7.59 5.60 -0.82
N GLU A 153 7.65 6.77 -1.43
CA GLU A 153 6.71 7.17 -2.48
C GLU A 153 7.41 7.30 -3.83
N ILE A 154 6.74 6.84 -4.87
CA ILE A 154 7.13 7.02 -6.27
C ILE A 154 6.03 7.84 -6.93
N HIS A 155 6.39 8.97 -7.54
CA HIS A 155 5.39 9.88 -8.12
C HIS A 155 5.84 10.48 -9.44
N GLY A 156 4.92 10.53 -10.40
CA GLY A 156 5.16 11.16 -11.69
C GLY A 156 5.07 12.69 -11.58
N LEU A 157 6.10 13.41 -12.03
CA LEU A 157 6.12 14.88 -12.01
C LEU A 157 4.99 15.51 -12.85
N ALA A 158 4.49 14.81 -13.86
CA ALA A 158 3.43 15.27 -14.76
C ALA A 158 2.10 14.54 -14.52
N ASP A 159 1.89 13.96 -13.34
CA ASP A 159 0.63 13.30 -13.00
C ASP A 159 -0.50 14.33 -12.97
N GLN A 160 -1.51 14.12 -13.83
CA GLN A 160 -2.67 15.01 -13.97
C GLN A 160 -3.87 14.54 -13.15
N ILE A 161 -3.81 13.36 -12.53
CA ILE A 161 -4.92 12.76 -11.77
C ILE A 161 -4.66 12.91 -10.28
N VAL A 162 -3.44 12.53 -9.84
CA VAL A 162 -2.93 12.77 -8.50
C VAL A 162 -1.71 13.69 -8.67
N PRO A 163 -1.88 15.03 -8.61
CA PRO A 163 -0.81 15.96 -8.95
C PRO A 163 0.39 15.82 -8.02
N TYR A 164 1.59 15.86 -8.58
CA TYR A 164 2.83 15.86 -7.78
C TYR A 164 2.90 17.02 -6.79
N GLY A 165 2.33 18.17 -7.16
CA GLY A 165 2.17 19.36 -6.33
C GLY A 165 1.27 20.37 -7.02
N SER A 166 0.72 21.34 -6.28
CA SER A 166 -0.28 22.31 -6.77
C SER A 166 0.16 23.13 -7.97
N SER A 167 1.47 23.26 -8.19
CA SER A 167 2.08 24.06 -9.26
C SER A 167 2.58 23.25 -10.45
N PHE A 168 2.39 21.93 -10.48
CA PHE A 168 2.79 21.08 -11.60
C PHE A 168 1.70 20.97 -12.67
N THR A 169 1.42 22.05 -13.36
CA THR A 169 0.41 22.04 -14.44
C THR A 169 0.95 21.65 -15.81
N THR A 170 2.28 21.60 -16.00
CA THR A 170 2.90 21.43 -17.34
C THR A 170 4.04 20.39 -17.38
N GLY A 171 4.31 19.67 -16.31
CA GLY A 171 5.44 18.74 -16.26
C GLY A 171 6.81 19.42 -16.20
N VAL A 172 6.86 20.72 -15.93
CA VAL A 172 8.09 21.49 -15.73
C VAL A 172 8.22 21.82 -14.26
N LEU A 173 9.32 21.37 -13.65
CA LEU A 173 9.75 21.79 -12.32
C LEU A 173 10.09 23.28 -12.38
N LEU A 174 9.28 24.11 -11.76
CA LEU A 174 9.67 25.49 -11.47
C LEU A 174 10.31 25.47 -10.08
N GLU A 175 11.51 26.04 -9.92
CA GLU A 175 12.24 26.10 -8.64
C GLU A 175 11.40 26.70 -7.50
N GLU A 176 10.46 27.58 -7.83
CA GLU A 176 9.57 28.27 -6.90
C GLU A 176 8.44 27.36 -6.36
N THR A 177 8.28 26.13 -6.85
CA THR A 177 7.15 25.23 -6.54
C THR A 177 7.54 24.05 -5.65
N LEU A 178 8.79 23.97 -5.24
CA LEU A 178 9.26 23.01 -4.25
C LEU A 178 8.97 23.46 -2.80
N GLU A 179 8.55 24.72 -2.62
CA GLU A 179 8.21 25.25 -1.31
C GLU A 179 6.73 25.01 -0.99
N GLY A 180 6.45 23.97 -0.26
CA GLY A 180 5.42 24.05 0.78
C GLY A 180 3.98 23.77 0.42
N ASP A 181 3.59 23.44 -0.80
CA ASP A 181 2.19 23.17 -1.08
C ASP A 181 1.92 21.67 -1.29
N GLU A 182 0.72 21.27 -0.89
CA GLU A 182 0.13 19.93 -0.96
C GLU A 182 0.65 19.09 -2.14
N GLY A 183 1.04 17.84 -1.90
CA GLY A 183 1.51 16.93 -2.92
C GLY A 183 2.56 15.94 -2.42
N ALA A 184 3.25 15.28 -3.33
CA ALA A 184 4.19 14.21 -3.03
C ALA A 184 5.32 14.64 -2.07
N ILE A 185 5.86 15.85 -2.25
CA ILE A 185 6.93 16.36 -1.38
C ILE A 185 6.40 16.61 0.03
N GLN A 186 5.26 17.29 0.17
CA GLN A 186 4.64 17.54 1.48
C GLN A 186 4.28 16.23 2.18
N ASN A 187 3.72 15.27 1.45
CA ASN A 187 3.42 13.94 1.96
C ASN A 187 4.68 13.26 2.55
N MET A 188 5.82 13.33 1.86
CA MET A 188 7.06 12.77 2.36
C MET A 188 7.63 13.52 3.57
N TYR A 189 7.38 14.82 3.71
CA TYR A 189 7.74 15.56 4.91
C TYR A 189 6.92 15.15 6.13
N TRP A 190 5.63 14.93 5.97
CA TRP A 190 4.78 14.41 7.05
C TRP A 190 5.26 13.05 7.54
N TRP A 191 5.57 12.15 6.62
CA TRP A 191 6.15 10.85 6.97
C TRP A 191 7.52 10.99 7.63
N ALA A 192 8.38 11.90 7.13
CA ALA A 192 9.70 12.12 7.71
C ALA A 192 9.61 12.69 9.13
N ASP A 193 8.72 13.63 9.37
CA ASP A 193 8.47 14.19 10.71
C ASP A 193 7.93 13.13 11.66
N ALA A 194 6.90 12.39 11.25
CA ALA A 194 6.32 11.29 12.03
C ALA A 194 7.32 10.18 12.36
N ASN A 195 8.28 9.94 11.46
CA ASN A 195 9.35 8.97 11.63
C ASN A 195 10.56 9.52 12.41
N GLY A 196 10.55 10.80 12.80
CA GLY A 196 11.67 11.45 13.50
C GLY A 196 12.95 11.50 12.65
N CYS A 197 12.82 11.60 11.32
CA CYS A 197 13.97 11.68 10.44
C CYS A 197 14.78 12.96 10.70
N PRO A 198 16.12 12.89 10.82
CA PRO A 198 16.94 14.09 11.00
C PRO A 198 16.98 14.86 9.67
N GLY A 199 16.65 16.13 9.71
CA GLY A 199 16.69 17.04 8.60
C GLY A 199 15.78 18.23 8.85
N SER A 200 16.11 19.39 8.32
CA SER A 200 15.16 20.49 8.23
C SER A 200 14.25 20.23 7.05
N VAL A 201 12.94 20.22 7.31
CA VAL A 201 11.97 20.48 6.25
C VAL A 201 12.33 21.83 5.65
N PRO A 202 12.53 21.95 4.34
CA PRO A 202 12.81 23.24 3.72
C PRO A 202 11.74 24.27 4.00
#